data_4fd813fc9294ee5641c9d3ee62563b6d
#
_entry.id   4fd813fc9294ee5641c9d3ee62563b6d
#
_cell.length_a   1.000
_cell.length_b   1.000
_cell.length_c   1.000
_cell.angle_alpha   90.00
_cell.angle_beta   90.00
_cell.angle_gamma   90.00
#
_symmetry.space_group_name_H-M   'P 1'
#
loop_
_entity.id
_entity.type
_entity.pdbx_description
1 polymer ?
#
loop_
_entity_poly.entity_id
_entity_poly.type
_entity_poly.pdbx_seq_one_letter_code
_entity_poly.pdbx_strand_id
1 'polypeptide(L)'
;MNPQWWMFIPIAFLAGSVPFGFLIGRLNGIDIRTVGSGNIGATNLGRALGKRFFYACFFLDMTKGLMPTLIAGHFMGTLGTMRVEAPDAFWWLGVMLATVLGHIFTPWLGFKGGKGVATGMGAMIGVMPAMTLPAAGGLVVFLVVLSLWRYVSLASSAAAASLPMWTWLVFSQYHTLMTRQASTRTDWEHLPAEQIELIKGEIPNYGMPFFVVSLMLAILVIYKHRGNLGRIMVGTEPQIGDRGSAPEAISPMPPTADTE
;
A
#
# COMPACT_ATOMS: atom_id res chain seq x y z
N MET A 1 4.32 -23.94 -11.88
CA MET A 1 4.76 -22.51 -11.85
C MET A 1 5.15 -22.08 -13.25
N ASN A 2 4.60 -20.98 -13.75
CA ASN A 2 5.07 -20.41 -15.01
C ASN A 2 6.36 -19.61 -14.70
N PRO A 3 7.51 -19.97 -15.27
CA PRO A 3 8.80 -19.36 -14.94
C PRO A 3 8.92 -17.88 -15.37
N GLN A 4 7.92 -17.34 -16.04
CA GLN A 4 7.94 -15.94 -16.53
C GLN A 4 7.38 -14.91 -15.55
N TRP A 5 6.80 -15.30 -14.41
CA TRP A 5 6.16 -14.36 -13.49
C TRP A 5 7.14 -13.43 -12.77
N TRP A 6 8.42 -13.81 -12.63
CA TRP A 6 9.45 -12.93 -12.08
C TRP A 6 9.60 -11.61 -12.86
N MET A 7 9.24 -11.59 -14.16
CA MET A 7 9.33 -10.39 -15.01
C MET A 7 8.41 -9.26 -14.54
N PHE A 8 7.30 -9.57 -13.87
CA PHE A 8 6.41 -8.54 -13.34
C PHE A 8 7.04 -7.72 -12.22
N ILE A 9 8.00 -8.27 -11.47
CA ILE A 9 8.64 -7.59 -10.33
C ILE A 9 9.42 -6.34 -10.78
N PRO A 10 10.40 -6.41 -11.71
CA PRO A 10 11.12 -5.21 -12.17
C PRO A 10 10.21 -4.21 -12.88
N ILE A 11 9.21 -4.67 -13.65
CA ILE A 11 8.23 -3.80 -14.30
C ILE A 11 7.40 -3.05 -13.24
N ALA A 12 6.92 -3.74 -12.22
CA ALA A 12 6.15 -3.14 -11.13
C ALA A 12 7.00 -2.16 -10.31
N PHE A 13 8.28 -2.48 -10.06
CA PHE A 13 9.20 -1.56 -9.39
C PHE A 13 9.38 -0.27 -10.20
N LEU A 14 9.63 -0.36 -11.50
CA LEU A 14 9.78 0.81 -12.36
C LEU A 14 8.50 1.62 -12.45
N ALA A 15 7.34 0.99 -12.64
CA ALA A 15 6.04 1.67 -12.63
C ALA A 15 5.78 2.38 -11.29
N GLY A 16 6.02 1.69 -10.17
CA GLY A 16 5.90 2.26 -8.83
C GLY A 16 6.86 3.42 -8.56
N SER A 17 8.02 3.43 -9.23
CA SER A 17 9.08 4.42 -9.01
C SER A 17 8.79 5.79 -9.60
N VAL A 18 7.79 5.95 -10.48
CA VAL A 18 7.45 7.26 -11.07
C VAL A 18 7.12 8.27 -9.96
N PRO A 19 7.87 9.38 -9.81
CA PRO A 19 7.73 10.30 -8.69
C PRO A 19 6.72 11.40 -9.01
N PHE A 20 5.42 11.08 -9.07
CA PHE A 20 4.37 12.00 -9.51
C PHE A 20 4.34 13.31 -8.73
N GLY A 21 4.49 13.27 -7.40
CA GLY A 21 4.50 14.53 -6.61
C GLY A 21 5.68 15.43 -6.93
N PHE A 22 6.86 14.88 -7.24
CA PHE A 22 7.98 15.67 -7.73
C PHE A 22 7.71 16.25 -9.12
N LEU A 23 7.19 15.45 -10.04
CA LEU A 23 6.85 15.90 -11.40
C LEU A 23 5.80 17.02 -11.38
N ILE A 24 4.72 16.85 -10.60
CA ILE A 24 3.68 17.90 -10.44
C ILE A 24 4.28 19.17 -9.84
N GLY A 25 5.14 19.04 -8.81
CA GLY A 25 5.85 20.19 -8.23
C GLY A 25 6.66 20.93 -9.26
N ARG A 26 7.48 20.24 -10.04
CA ARG A 26 8.31 20.83 -11.10
C ARG A 26 7.49 21.53 -12.18
N LEU A 27 6.38 20.92 -12.62
CA LEU A 27 5.46 21.54 -13.59
C LEU A 27 4.80 22.83 -13.06
N ASN A 28 4.78 23.01 -11.73
CA ASN A 28 4.27 24.21 -11.07
C ASN A 28 5.40 25.12 -10.51
N GLY A 29 6.62 24.98 -10.99
CA GLY A 29 7.74 25.87 -10.67
C GLY A 29 8.37 25.66 -9.30
N ILE A 30 8.08 24.55 -8.59
CA ILE A 30 8.66 24.26 -7.27
C ILE A 30 9.40 22.94 -7.22
N ASP A 31 10.44 22.87 -6.40
CA ASP A 31 11.02 21.61 -5.96
C ASP A 31 10.39 21.19 -4.63
N ILE A 32 9.45 20.25 -4.67
CA ILE A 32 8.72 19.81 -3.47
C ILE A 32 9.62 19.25 -2.36
N ARG A 33 10.87 18.88 -2.69
CA ARG A 33 11.86 18.37 -1.73
C ARG A 33 12.44 19.46 -0.83
N THR A 34 12.33 20.73 -1.26
CA THR A 34 12.81 21.90 -0.50
C THR A 34 11.68 22.62 0.23
N VAL A 35 10.42 22.15 0.08
CA VAL A 35 9.25 22.81 0.65
C VAL A 35 8.59 21.92 1.74
N GLY A 36 8.17 22.53 2.82
CA GLY A 36 7.44 21.89 3.91
C GLY A 36 8.20 20.72 4.53
N SER A 37 7.64 19.50 4.45
CA SER A 37 8.30 18.31 4.99
C SER A 37 9.41 17.72 4.10
N GLY A 38 9.63 18.28 2.93
CA GLY A 38 10.56 17.73 1.93
C GLY A 38 10.14 16.40 1.31
N ASN A 39 8.97 15.85 1.68
CA ASN A 39 8.48 14.59 1.15
C ASN A 39 7.77 14.82 -0.19
N ILE A 40 8.01 13.93 -1.18
CA ILE A 40 7.40 14.02 -2.51
C ILE A 40 5.93 13.56 -2.56
N GLY A 41 5.32 13.16 -1.45
CA GLY A 41 3.95 12.61 -1.42
C GLY A 41 2.85 13.68 -1.42
N ALA A 42 1.63 13.23 -1.68
CA ALA A 42 0.43 14.06 -1.84
C ALA A 42 0.18 15.07 -0.71
N THR A 43 0.41 14.67 0.56
CA THR A 43 0.17 15.56 1.71
C THR A 43 1.07 16.81 1.68
N ASN A 44 2.35 16.65 1.36
CA ASN A 44 3.25 17.78 1.26
C ASN A 44 2.91 18.65 0.05
N LEU A 45 2.64 18.04 -1.09
CA LEU A 45 2.24 18.73 -2.31
C LEU A 45 0.94 19.52 -2.11
N GLY A 46 -0.04 18.94 -1.43
CA GLY A 46 -1.31 19.60 -1.12
C GLY A 46 -1.17 20.79 -0.17
N ARG A 47 -0.20 20.76 0.75
CA ARG A 47 0.12 21.90 1.60
C ARG A 47 0.79 23.02 0.81
N ALA A 48 1.67 22.68 -0.14
CA ALA A 48 2.41 23.64 -0.95
C ALA A 48 1.56 24.27 -2.06
N LEU A 49 0.76 23.50 -2.77
CA LEU A 49 0.05 23.92 -3.99
C LEU A 49 -1.48 23.88 -3.89
N GLY A 50 -2.03 23.33 -2.80
CA GLY A 50 -3.47 23.24 -2.57
C GLY A 50 -4.11 21.89 -2.86
N LYS A 51 -5.39 21.76 -2.46
CA LYS A 51 -6.12 20.48 -2.43
C LYS A 51 -6.18 19.74 -3.76
N ARG A 52 -6.31 20.45 -4.89
CA ARG A 52 -6.35 19.82 -6.23
C ARG A 52 -5.11 19.00 -6.52
N PHE A 53 -3.95 19.50 -6.11
CA PHE A 53 -2.67 18.82 -6.31
C PHE A 53 -2.47 17.65 -5.33
N PHE A 54 -3.03 17.77 -4.13
CA PHE A 54 -3.13 16.62 -3.22
C PHE A 54 -3.85 15.45 -3.89
N TYR A 55 -5.06 15.67 -4.40
CA TYR A 55 -5.85 14.61 -5.03
C TYR A 55 -5.18 14.06 -6.28
N ALA A 56 -4.66 14.93 -7.15
CA ALA A 56 -3.94 14.49 -8.36
C ALA A 56 -2.76 13.56 -8.01
N CYS A 57 -1.89 13.97 -7.10
CA CYS A 57 -0.77 13.17 -6.65
C CYS A 57 -1.21 11.87 -5.96
N PHE A 58 -2.23 11.94 -5.09
CA PHE A 58 -2.75 10.80 -4.36
C PHE A 58 -3.29 9.72 -5.32
N PHE A 59 -4.13 10.10 -6.28
CA PHE A 59 -4.70 9.13 -7.23
C PHE A 59 -3.66 8.58 -8.20
N LEU A 60 -2.70 9.39 -8.68
CA LEU A 60 -1.61 8.90 -9.52
C LEU A 60 -0.70 7.93 -8.75
N ASP A 61 -0.35 8.24 -7.50
CA ASP A 61 0.45 7.35 -6.65
C ASP A 61 -0.31 6.06 -6.29
N MET A 62 -1.63 6.13 -6.12
CA MET A 62 -2.48 4.96 -5.90
C MET A 62 -2.56 4.10 -7.17
N THR A 63 -2.78 4.71 -8.33
CA THR A 63 -2.90 4.01 -9.62
C THR A 63 -1.63 3.27 -10.00
N LYS A 64 -0.44 3.86 -9.75
CA LYS A 64 0.84 3.19 -10.04
C LYS A 64 1.11 1.96 -9.17
N GLY A 65 0.45 1.85 -8.01
CA GLY A 65 0.43 0.63 -7.20
C GLY A 65 -0.63 -0.37 -7.68
N LEU A 66 -1.83 0.13 -7.96
CA LEU A 66 -2.99 -0.66 -8.36
C LEU A 66 -2.76 -1.39 -9.70
N MET A 67 -2.39 -0.66 -10.73
CA MET A 67 -2.37 -1.20 -12.10
C MET A 67 -1.38 -2.35 -12.30
N PRO A 68 -0.10 -2.26 -11.90
CA PRO A 68 0.83 -3.38 -12.07
C PRO A 68 0.39 -4.63 -11.31
N THR A 69 -0.19 -4.44 -10.12
CA THR A 69 -0.64 -5.55 -9.27
C THR A 69 -1.89 -6.23 -9.83
N LEU A 70 -2.86 -5.46 -10.34
CA LEU A 70 -4.04 -6.01 -11.05
C LEU A 70 -3.63 -6.77 -12.31
N ILE A 71 -2.77 -6.18 -13.13
CA ILE A 71 -2.30 -6.79 -14.38
C ILE A 71 -1.59 -8.12 -14.06
N ALA A 72 -0.69 -8.14 -13.10
CA ALA A 72 -0.03 -9.36 -12.69
C ALA A 72 -1.02 -10.43 -12.22
N GLY A 73 -1.96 -10.09 -11.33
CA GLY A 73 -2.99 -11.01 -10.83
C GLY A 73 -3.87 -11.58 -11.95
N HIS A 74 -4.19 -10.78 -12.96
CA HIS A 74 -4.92 -11.23 -14.14
C HIS A 74 -4.13 -12.29 -14.93
N PHE A 75 -2.87 -12.00 -15.28
CA PHE A 75 -2.04 -12.94 -16.05
C PHE A 75 -1.67 -14.20 -15.25
N MET A 76 -1.56 -14.10 -13.93
CA MET A 76 -1.31 -15.22 -13.03
C MET A 76 -2.56 -16.08 -12.77
N GLY A 77 -3.76 -15.59 -13.13
CA GLY A 77 -5.02 -16.27 -12.85
C GLY A 77 -5.41 -16.23 -11.36
N THR A 78 -4.80 -15.35 -10.57
CA THR A 78 -5.05 -15.21 -9.12
C THR A 78 -6.07 -14.14 -8.78
N LEU A 79 -6.43 -13.31 -9.75
CA LEU A 79 -7.38 -12.22 -9.54
C LEU A 79 -8.80 -12.77 -9.30
N GLY A 80 -9.47 -12.23 -8.30
CA GLY A 80 -10.86 -12.58 -7.97
C GLY A 80 -11.03 -13.78 -7.04
N THR A 81 -9.94 -14.43 -6.60
CA THR A 81 -10.01 -15.56 -5.68
C THR A 81 -9.26 -15.33 -4.37
N MET A 82 -9.74 -16.00 -3.30
CA MET A 82 -9.03 -16.13 -2.03
C MET A 82 -8.18 -17.42 -1.97
N ARG A 83 -8.39 -18.33 -2.92
CA ARG A 83 -7.70 -19.63 -2.99
C ARG A 83 -6.46 -19.50 -3.86
N VAL A 84 -5.41 -18.92 -3.29
CA VAL A 84 -4.15 -18.73 -3.99
C VAL A 84 -3.08 -19.55 -3.29
N GLU A 85 -2.51 -20.51 -4.00
CA GLU A 85 -1.43 -21.35 -3.49
C GLU A 85 -0.24 -20.51 -3.05
N ALA A 86 0.46 -20.93 -1.99
CA ALA A 86 1.50 -20.12 -1.38
C ALA A 86 2.59 -19.62 -2.36
N PRO A 87 3.10 -20.41 -3.31
CA PRO A 87 4.08 -19.93 -4.29
C PRO A 87 3.53 -18.80 -5.16
N ASP A 88 2.29 -18.93 -5.65
CA ASP A 88 1.65 -17.94 -6.51
C ASP A 88 1.30 -16.68 -5.73
N ALA A 89 0.84 -16.84 -4.48
CA ALA A 89 0.60 -15.74 -3.57
C ALA A 89 1.89 -14.94 -3.32
N PHE A 90 3.04 -15.58 -3.07
CA PHE A 90 4.31 -14.88 -2.87
C PHE A 90 4.78 -14.13 -4.13
N TRP A 91 4.57 -14.68 -5.33
CA TRP A 91 4.88 -13.95 -6.56
C TRP A 91 4.00 -12.71 -6.72
N TRP A 92 2.68 -12.86 -6.55
CA TRP A 92 1.75 -11.74 -6.66
C TRP A 92 2.00 -10.65 -5.61
N LEU A 93 2.23 -11.04 -4.36
CA LEU A 93 2.60 -10.15 -3.27
C LEU A 93 3.99 -9.52 -3.48
N GLY A 94 4.91 -10.23 -4.14
CA GLY A 94 6.20 -9.70 -4.59
C GLY A 94 6.04 -8.55 -5.58
N VAL A 95 5.11 -8.67 -6.54
CA VAL A 95 4.75 -7.57 -7.46
C VAL A 95 4.16 -6.39 -6.67
N MET A 96 3.25 -6.64 -5.75
CA MET A 96 2.67 -5.62 -4.86
C MET A 96 3.75 -4.87 -4.09
N LEU A 97 4.67 -5.58 -3.44
CA LEU A 97 5.79 -4.97 -2.70
C LEU A 97 6.73 -4.20 -3.63
N ALA A 98 6.98 -4.70 -4.84
CA ALA A 98 7.86 -4.03 -5.80
C ALA A 98 7.35 -2.64 -6.18
N THR A 99 6.02 -2.45 -6.34
CA THR A 99 5.46 -1.11 -6.59
C THR A 99 5.71 -0.16 -5.42
N VAL A 100 5.53 -0.64 -4.19
CA VAL A 100 5.75 0.16 -2.97
C VAL A 100 7.22 0.49 -2.79
N LEU A 101 8.10 -0.47 -2.99
CA LEU A 101 9.56 -0.28 -2.93
C LEU A 101 10.03 0.69 -4.01
N GLY A 102 9.47 0.62 -5.23
CA GLY A 102 9.74 1.58 -6.30
C GLY A 102 9.40 3.01 -5.90
N HIS A 103 8.22 3.23 -5.28
CA HIS A 103 7.83 4.55 -4.77
C HIS A 103 8.75 5.03 -3.64
N ILE A 104 9.18 4.14 -2.74
CA ILE A 104 10.01 4.48 -1.58
C ILE A 104 11.47 4.71 -1.98
N PHE A 105 11.98 3.91 -2.91
CA PHE A 105 13.37 3.89 -3.37
C PHE A 105 13.45 4.21 -4.86
N THR A 106 12.84 5.35 -5.26
CA THR A 106 12.80 5.74 -6.67
C THR A 106 14.20 6.08 -7.19
N PRO A 107 14.69 5.40 -8.25
CA PRO A 107 16.00 5.68 -8.82
C PRO A 107 16.09 7.07 -9.45
N TRP A 108 14.98 7.63 -9.91
CA TRP A 108 14.90 8.96 -10.51
C TRP A 108 15.30 10.11 -9.57
N LEU A 109 15.27 9.87 -8.25
CA LEU A 109 15.59 10.85 -7.23
C LEU A 109 16.71 10.33 -6.27
N GLY A 110 17.67 9.55 -6.79
CA GLY A 110 18.75 9.00 -5.99
C GLY A 110 18.26 8.09 -4.85
N PHE A 111 17.25 7.28 -5.10
CA PHE A 111 16.64 6.36 -4.14
C PHE A 111 15.98 7.03 -2.92
N LYS A 112 15.65 8.32 -3.04
CA LYS A 112 14.98 9.14 -2.00
C LYS A 112 13.54 9.45 -2.42
N GLY A 113 12.64 8.49 -2.25
CA GLY A 113 11.24 8.61 -2.62
C GLY A 113 10.31 8.98 -1.45
N GLY A 114 9.02 8.68 -1.62
CA GLY A 114 7.97 8.94 -0.64
C GLY A 114 7.87 7.89 0.47
N LYS A 115 6.68 7.80 1.09
CA LYS A 115 6.40 6.87 2.20
C LYS A 115 5.59 5.64 1.81
N GLY A 116 5.04 5.61 0.61
CA GLY A 116 4.37 4.46 0.03
C GLY A 116 2.92 4.25 0.48
N VAL A 117 2.29 5.17 1.21
CA VAL A 117 0.92 4.97 1.73
C VAL A 117 -0.12 4.86 0.60
N ALA A 118 -0.19 5.84 -0.29
CA ALA A 118 -1.13 5.82 -1.41
C ALA A 118 -0.83 4.68 -2.38
N THR A 119 0.45 4.47 -2.71
CA THR A 119 0.90 3.37 -3.58
C THR A 119 0.60 2.02 -2.94
N GLY A 120 0.85 1.85 -1.64
CA GLY A 120 0.55 0.62 -0.90
C GLY A 120 -0.95 0.33 -0.86
N MET A 121 -1.79 1.34 -0.63
CA MET A 121 -3.25 1.20 -0.69
C MET A 121 -3.71 0.74 -2.07
N GLY A 122 -3.23 1.37 -3.14
CA GLY A 122 -3.53 0.95 -4.51
C GLY A 122 -3.07 -0.46 -4.81
N ALA A 123 -1.85 -0.81 -4.42
CA ALA A 123 -1.28 -2.13 -4.64
C ALA A 123 -2.05 -3.23 -3.89
N MET A 124 -2.48 -2.98 -2.64
CA MET A 124 -3.33 -3.90 -1.88
C MET A 124 -4.71 -4.08 -2.52
N ILE A 125 -5.34 -3.00 -3.02
CA ILE A 125 -6.59 -3.09 -3.78
C ILE A 125 -6.38 -3.96 -5.03
N GLY A 126 -5.21 -3.89 -5.66
CA GLY A 126 -4.86 -4.72 -6.83
C GLY A 126 -4.77 -6.21 -6.53
N VAL A 127 -4.54 -6.62 -5.28
CA VAL A 127 -4.59 -8.03 -4.83
C VAL A 127 -6.01 -8.38 -4.38
N MET A 128 -6.95 -8.28 -5.32
CA MET A 128 -8.37 -8.42 -5.04
C MET A 128 -8.84 -9.89 -5.14
N PRO A 129 -9.67 -10.37 -4.18
CA PRO A 129 -10.15 -9.67 -2.97
C PRO A 129 -9.24 -9.83 -1.75
N ALA A 130 -8.19 -10.64 -1.84
CA ALA A 130 -7.39 -11.14 -0.73
C ALA A 130 -6.79 -10.03 0.16
N MET A 131 -6.26 -8.96 -0.43
CA MET A 131 -5.72 -7.80 0.31
C MET A 131 -6.64 -6.58 0.30
N THR A 132 -7.66 -6.53 -0.57
CA THR A 132 -8.63 -5.43 -0.62
C THR A 132 -9.44 -5.34 0.67
N LEU A 133 -9.87 -6.49 1.22
CA LEU A 133 -10.61 -6.53 2.49
C LEU A 133 -9.75 -6.09 3.68
N PRO A 134 -8.51 -6.59 3.87
CA PRO A 134 -7.59 -6.04 4.86
C PRO A 134 -7.31 -4.54 4.69
N ALA A 135 -7.14 -4.06 3.44
CA ALA A 135 -6.95 -2.65 3.15
C ALA A 135 -8.16 -1.79 3.57
N ALA A 136 -9.37 -2.28 3.35
CA ALA A 136 -10.59 -1.62 3.82
C ALA A 136 -10.62 -1.49 5.35
N GLY A 137 -10.25 -2.56 6.09
CA GLY A 137 -10.10 -2.52 7.54
C GLY A 137 -9.03 -1.50 7.99
N GLY A 138 -7.88 -1.49 7.34
CA GLY A 138 -6.83 -0.50 7.57
C GLY A 138 -7.29 0.94 7.28
N LEU A 139 -8.10 1.15 6.24
CA LEU A 139 -8.69 2.45 5.93
C LEU A 139 -9.64 2.93 7.04
N VAL A 140 -10.44 2.04 7.62
CA VAL A 140 -11.29 2.39 8.78
C VAL A 140 -10.42 2.87 9.94
N VAL A 141 -9.35 2.14 10.28
CA VAL A 141 -8.41 2.56 11.34
C VAL A 141 -7.77 3.91 10.99
N PHE A 142 -7.35 4.12 9.74
CA PHE A 142 -6.81 5.39 9.27
C PHE A 142 -7.79 6.54 9.52
N LEU A 143 -9.05 6.39 9.11
CA LEU A 143 -10.06 7.44 9.24
C LEU A 143 -10.40 7.74 10.71
N VAL A 144 -10.51 6.71 11.55
CA VAL A 144 -10.74 6.87 12.99
C VAL A 144 -9.59 7.63 13.65
N VAL A 145 -8.35 7.18 13.44
CA VAL A 145 -7.17 7.83 14.05
C VAL A 145 -6.99 9.25 13.51
N LEU A 146 -7.25 9.47 12.22
CA LEU A 146 -7.17 10.80 11.61
C LEU A 146 -8.21 11.76 12.18
N SER A 147 -9.45 11.31 12.40
CA SER A 147 -10.51 12.12 12.97
C SER A 147 -10.24 12.52 14.42
N LEU A 148 -9.61 11.65 15.20
CA LEU A 148 -9.32 11.89 16.62
C LEU A 148 -8.10 12.77 16.83
N TRP A 149 -7.01 12.55 16.09
CA TRP A 149 -5.71 13.20 16.33
C TRP A 149 -5.24 14.15 15.23
N ARG A 150 -5.87 14.12 14.05
CA ARG A 150 -5.59 14.99 12.90
C ARG A 150 -4.16 14.88 12.34
N TYR A 151 -3.37 13.86 12.74
CA TYR A 151 -2.05 13.56 12.18
C TYR A 151 -2.13 12.47 11.12
N VAL A 152 -1.86 12.81 9.84
CA VAL A 152 -1.81 11.84 8.74
C VAL A 152 -0.77 10.75 8.99
N SER A 153 0.38 11.13 9.56
CA SER A 153 1.47 10.20 9.85
C SER A 153 1.10 9.17 10.93
N LEU A 154 0.40 9.59 12.00
CA LEU A 154 -0.10 8.69 13.03
C LEU A 154 -1.16 7.75 12.45
N ALA A 155 -2.12 8.30 11.71
CA ALA A 155 -3.19 7.52 11.08
C ALA A 155 -2.62 6.47 10.10
N SER A 156 -1.63 6.85 9.27
CA SER A 156 -0.97 5.92 8.36
C SER A 156 -0.20 4.81 9.09
N SER A 157 0.47 5.15 10.19
CA SER A 157 1.21 4.17 10.99
C SER A 157 0.27 3.20 11.72
N ALA A 158 -0.84 3.71 12.30
CA ALA A 158 -1.86 2.89 12.94
C ALA A 158 -2.57 1.97 11.96
N ALA A 159 -2.96 2.49 10.79
CA ALA A 159 -3.53 1.69 9.71
C ALA A 159 -2.58 0.56 9.29
N ALA A 160 -1.31 0.88 9.05
CA ALA A 160 -0.31 -0.12 8.69
C ALA A 160 -0.13 -1.17 9.79
N ALA A 161 -0.03 -0.75 11.07
CA ALA A 161 0.08 -1.67 12.20
C ALA A 161 -1.11 -2.62 12.35
N SER A 162 -2.31 -2.20 11.92
CA SER A 162 -3.52 -3.01 11.98
C SER A 162 -3.63 -4.03 10.84
N LEU A 163 -2.88 -3.90 9.73
CA LEU A 163 -3.01 -4.76 8.55
C LEU A 163 -2.81 -6.26 8.84
N PRO A 164 -1.81 -6.70 9.63
CA PRO A 164 -1.66 -8.13 9.93
C PRO A 164 -2.89 -8.70 10.65
N MET A 165 -3.49 -7.94 11.57
CA MET A 165 -4.70 -8.34 12.28
C MET A 165 -5.89 -8.48 11.31
N TRP A 166 -6.10 -7.50 10.42
CA TRP A 166 -7.18 -7.58 9.42
C TRP A 166 -6.97 -8.74 8.45
N THR A 167 -5.73 -8.97 8.02
CA THR A 167 -5.39 -10.11 7.15
C THR A 167 -5.70 -11.42 7.85
N TRP A 168 -5.28 -11.57 9.10
CA TRP A 168 -5.58 -12.77 9.90
C TRP A 168 -7.09 -12.97 10.07
N LEU A 169 -7.85 -11.92 10.41
CA LEU A 169 -9.31 -12.00 10.55
C LEU A 169 -10.00 -12.43 9.25
N VAL A 170 -9.66 -11.81 8.12
CA VAL A 170 -10.24 -12.11 6.82
C VAL A 170 -10.00 -13.57 6.43
N PHE A 171 -8.76 -14.05 6.56
CA PHE A 171 -8.44 -15.42 6.17
C PHE A 171 -8.91 -16.48 7.17
N SER A 172 -8.97 -16.18 8.46
CA SER A 172 -9.56 -17.09 9.45
C SER A 172 -11.06 -17.26 9.24
N GLN A 173 -11.79 -16.18 8.94
CA GLN A 173 -13.20 -16.25 8.58
C GLN A 173 -13.40 -17.01 7.27
N TYR A 174 -12.58 -16.74 6.27
CA TYR A 174 -12.62 -17.47 5.00
C TYR A 174 -12.38 -18.97 5.20
N HIS A 175 -11.37 -19.37 5.96
CA HIS A 175 -11.08 -20.77 6.30
C HIS A 175 -12.25 -21.41 7.04
N THR A 176 -12.84 -20.72 8.04
CA THR A 176 -14.01 -21.21 8.78
C THR A 176 -15.21 -21.44 7.84
N LEU A 177 -15.47 -20.53 6.92
CA LEU A 177 -16.55 -20.69 5.94
C LEU A 177 -16.32 -21.88 5.02
N MET A 178 -15.08 -22.08 4.54
CA MET A 178 -14.73 -23.24 3.70
C MET A 178 -14.91 -24.54 4.45
N THR A 179 -14.48 -24.63 5.70
CA THR A 179 -14.65 -25.83 6.54
C THR A 179 -16.12 -26.12 6.81
N ARG A 180 -16.93 -25.10 7.10
CA ARG A 180 -18.38 -25.25 7.28
C ARG A 180 -19.07 -25.72 5.99
N GLN A 181 -18.74 -25.12 4.85
CA GLN A 181 -19.29 -25.50 3.55
C GLN A 181 -18.92 -26.96 3.22
N ALA A 182 -17.68 -27.37 3.50
CA ALA A 182 -17.26 -28.75 3.35
C ALA A 182 -18.08 -29.71 4.25
N SER A 183 -18.41 -29.27 5.48
CA SER A 183 -19.18 -30.09 6.45
C SER A 183 -20.65 -30.26 6.07
N THR A 184 -21.23 -29.38 5.26
CA THR A 184 -22.64 -29.42 4.84
C THR A 184 -22.83 -30.03 3.46
N ARG A 185 -21.80 -30.61 2.86
CA ARG A 185 -21.90 -31.26 1.56
C ARG A 185 -22.63 -32.58 1.69
N THR A 186 -23.75 -32.74 1.02
CA THR A 186 -24.57 -33.94 1.00
C THR A 186 -23.95 -35.09 0.20
N ASP A 187 -23.03 -34.79 -0.73
CA ASP A 187 -22.28 -35.78 -1.48
C ASP A 187 -21.28 -36.56 -0.62
N TRP A 188 -21.07 -36.19 0.64
CA TRP A 188 -20.22 -36.88 1.60
C TRP A 188 -20.98 -37.78 2.59
N GLU A 189 -22.32 -37.87 2.52
CA GLU A 189 -23.13 -38.67 3.44
C GLU A 189 -22.76 -40.17 3.44
N HIS A 190 -22.15 -40.65 2.34
CA HIS A 190 -21.68 -42.01 2.20
C HIS A 190 -20.28 -42.25 2.79
N LEU A 191 -19.56 -41.21 3.21
CA LEU A 191 -18.21 -41.32 3.76
C LEU A 191 -18.25 -41.50 5.29
N PRO A 192 -17.36 -42.35 5.87
CA PRO A 192 -17.16 -42.40 7.31
C PRO A 192 -16.78 -41.06 7.91
N ALA A 193 -17.24 -40.76 9.12
CA ALA A 193 -16.95 -39.50 9.82
C ALA A 193 -15.45 -39.20 9.92
N GLU A 194 -14.63 -40.24 10.11
CA GLU A 194 -13.17 -40.12 10.16
C GLU A 194 -12.57 -39.59 8.83
N GLN A 195 -13.09 -40.03 7.68
CA GLN A 195 -12.64 -39.56 6.38
C GLN A 195 -13.09 -38.12 6.14
N ILE A 196 -14.29 -37.73 6.61
CA ILE A 196 -14.79 -36.36 6.53
C ILE A 196 -13.89 -35.43 7.36
N GLU A 197 -13.48 -35.82 8.54
CA GLU A 197 -12.58 -35.03 9.39
C GLU A 197 -11.16 -34.91 8.78
N LEU A 198 -10.65 -35.96 8.13
CA LEU A 198 -9.39 -35.92 7.38
C LEU A 198 -9.47 -34.90 6.23
N ILE A 199 -10.54 -34.92 5.41
CA ILE A 199 -10.75 -34.02 4.30
C ILE A 199 -10.86 -32.55 4.80
N LYS A 200 -11.52 -32.31 5.93
CA LYS A 200 -11.60 -30.97 6.55
C LYS A 200 -10.26 -30.50 7.06
N GLY A 201 -9.45 -31.41 7.63
CA GLY A 201 -8.09 -31.09 8.09
C GLY A 201 -7.11 -30.75 6.96
N GLU A 202 -7.40 -31.21 5.74
CA GLU A 202 -6.60 -30.91 4.54
C GLU A 202 -6.94 -29.57 3.87
N ILE A 203 -7.97 -28.84 4.34
CA ILE A 203 -8.31 -27.52 3.76
C ILE A 203 -7.16 -26.53 4.04
N PRO A 204 -6.44 -26.08 3.01
CA PRO A 204 -5.26 -25.25 3.21
C PRO A 204 -5.61 -23.89 3.83
N ASN A 205 -4.75 -23.41 4.72
CA ASN A 205 -4.81 -22.02 5.17
C ASN A 205 -4.04 -21.13 4.18
N TYR A 206 -4.76 -20.55 3.23
CA TYR A 206 -4.19 -19.67 2.22
C TYR A 206 -3.68 -18.32 2.77
N GLY A 207 -3.94 -18.00 4.04
CA GLY A 207 -3.68 -16.67 4.61
C GLY A 207 -2.22 -16.37 4.95
N MET A 208 -1.36 -17.39 5.12
CA MET A 208 0.00 -17.20 5.63
C MET A 208 0.87 -16.24 4.78
N PRO A 209 0.95 -16.37 3.45
CA PRO A 209 1.72 -15.43 2.64
C PRO A 209 1.25 -13.98 2.78
N PHE A 210 -0.07 -13.78 2.80
CA PHE A 210 -0.69 -12.45 2.95
C PHE A 210 -0.42 -11.86 4.32
N PHE A 211 -0.46 -12.67 5.39
CA PHE A 211 -0.11 -12.23 6.75
C PHE A 211 1.35 -11.80 6.84
N VAL A 212 2.28 -12.61 6.35
CA VAL A 212 3.72 -12.29 6.37
C VAL A 212 4.00 -10.99 5.63
N VAL A 213 3.43 -10.83 4.44
CA VAL A 213 3.67 -9.63 3.63
C VAL A 213 2.98 -8.40 4.22
N SER A 214 1.80 -8.54 4.83
CA SER A 214 1.16 -7.43 5.55
C SER A 214 1.99 -6.96 6.75
N LEU A 215 2.65 -7.87 7.45
CA LEU A 215 3.57 -7.55 8.54
C LEU A 215 4.82 -6.80 8.02
N MET A 216 5.41 -7.27 6.92
CA MET A 216 6.53 -6.58 6.28
C MET A 216 6.15 -5.16 5.83
N LEU A 217 4.98 -5.00 5.23
CA LEU A 217 4.47 -3.71 4.80
C LEU A 217 4.22 -2.78 6.01
N ALA A 218 3.67 -3.29 7.11
CA ALA A 218 3.47 -2.55 8.35
C ALA A 218 4.80 -2.01 8.90
N ILE A 219 5.80 -2.89 9.03
CA ILE A 219 7.15 -2.50 9.50
C ILE A 219 7.75 -1.42 8.59
N LEU A 220 7.67 -1.60 7.27
CA LEU A 220 8.21 -0.66 6.29
C LEU A 220 7.55 0.72 6.40
N VAL A 221 6.22 0.77 6.46
CA VAL A 221 5.46 2.03 6.57
C VAL A 221 5.76 2.74 7.90
N ILE A 222 5.75 2.03 9.03
CA ILE A 222 6.07 2.62 10.34
C ILE A 222 7.50 3.16 10.35
N TYR A 223 8.46 2.39 9.83
CA TYR A 223 9.86 2.84 9.71
C TYR A 223 9.98 4.11 8.86
N LYS A 224 9.26 4.22 7.75
CA LYS A 224 9.24 5.44 6.90
C LYS A 224 8.57 6.63 7.57
N HIS A 225 7.78 6.40 8.62
CA HIS A 225 7.13 7.45 9.41
C HIS A 225 7.87 7.81 10.71
N ARG A 226 8.99 7.13 11.06
CA ARG A 226 9.69 7.33 12.33
C ARG A 226 10.02 8.81 12.65
N GLY A 227 10.44 9.59 11.64
CA GLY A 227 10.73 11.00 11.84
C GLY A 227 9.48 11.84 12.12
N ASN A 228 8.32 11.47 11.54
CA ASN A 228 7.05 12.13 11.84
C ASN A 228 6.56 11.77 13.25
N LEU A 229 6.67 10.49 13.64
CA LEU A 229 6.30 10.03 14.99
C LEU A 229 7.17 10.74 16.04
N GLY A 230 8.47 10.93 15.78
CA GLY A 230 9.35 11.74 16.61
C GLY A 230 8.87 13.19 16.74
N ARG A 231 8.44 13.83 15.64
CA ARG A 231 7.89 15.18 15.70
C ARG A 231 6.55 15.27 16.43
N ILE A 232 5.73 14.22 16.40
CA ILE A 232 4.50 14.16 17.21
C ILE A 232 4.85 14.18 18.69
N MET A 233 5.85 13.41 19.13
CA MET A 233 6.28 13.36 20.54
C MET A 233 6.79 14.70 21.08
N VAL A 234 7.37 15.53 20.22
CA VAL A 234 7.85 16.89 20.61
C VAL A 234 6.88 18.00 20.18
N GLY A 235 5.67 17.66 19.70
CA GLY A 235 4.62 18.63 19.36
C GLY A 235 4.87 19.47 18.11
N THR A 236 5.78 19.05 17.21
CA THR A 236 6.15 19.82 16.00
C THR A 236 5.64 19.22 14.68
N GLU A 237 4.90 18.11 14.72
CA GLU A 237 4.27 17.54 13.52
C GLU A 237 3.03 18.35 13.15
N PRO A 238 2.88 18.82 11.89
CA PRO A 238 1.71 19.56 11.48
C PRO A 238 0.45 18.71 11.43
N GLN A 239 -0.65 19.21 11.97
CA GLN A 239 -1.98 18.59 11.88
C GLN A 239 -2.69 18.95 10.57
N ILE A 240 -3.76 18.21 10.24
CA ILE A 240 -4.68 18.62 9.16
C ILE A 240 -5.45 19.86 9.63
N GLY A 241 -5.44 20.88 8.76
CA GLY A 241 -6.14 22.15 9.01
C GLY A 241 -5.32 23.18 9.80
N ASP A 242 -4.10 22.85 10.24
CA ASP A 242 -3.19 23.86 10.68
C ASP A 242 -2.93 24.80 9.50
N ARG A 243 -3.23 26.08 9.68
CA ARG A 243 -2.72 27.11 8.80
C ARG A 243 -1.24 27.26 9.14
N GLY A 244 -0.42 26.36 8.55
CA GLY A 244 1.02 26.56 8.57
C GLY A 244 1.27 28.01 8.15
N SER A 245 2.19 28.70 8.81
CA SER A 245 2.76 29.93 8.28
C SER A 245 2.91 29.74 6.77
N ALA A 246 2.24 30.62 6.00
CA ALA A 246 2.31 30.59 4.54
C ALA A 246 3.77 30.36 4.18
N PRO A 247 4.11 29.47 3.22
CA PRO A 247 5.49 29.33 2.82
C PRO A 247 6.01 30.73 2.56
N GLU A 248 7.09 31.10 3.22
CA GLU A 248 7.85 32.33 2.86
C GLU A 248 7.87 32.36 1.34
N ALA A 249 7.48 33.47 0.77
CA ALA A 249 7.20 33.64 -0.67
C ALA A 249 8.23 32.83 -1.47
N ILE A 250 7.76 31.82 -2.19
CA ILE A 250 8.61 30.89 -2.96
C ILE A 250 9.45 31.79 -3.88
N SER A 251 10.74 31.93 -3.58
CA SER A 251 11.66 32.60 -4.49
C SER A 251 11.58 31.87 -5.83
N PRO A 252 11.26 32.55 -6.94
CA PRO A 252 11.21 31.92 -8.24
C PRO A 252 12.55 31.26 -8.52
N MET A 253 12.50 30.04 -9.08
CA MET A 253 13.69 29.30 -9.51
C MET A 253 14.52 30.24 -10.43
N PRO A 254 15.85 30.33 -10.23
CA PRO A 254 16.68 30.98 -11.19
C PRO A 254 16.45 30.37 -12.58
N PRO A 255 16.42 31.16 -13.65
CA PRO A 255 16.29 30.65 -15.00
C PRO A 255 17.37 29.59 -15.22
N THR A 256 16.97 28.46 -15.82
CA THR A 256 17.93 27.44 -16.27
C THR A 256 18.93 28.17 -17.17
N ALA A 257 20.22 28.13 -16.79
CA ALA A 257 21.28 28.61 -17.67
C ALA A 257 21.17 27.76 -18.95
N ASP A 258 20.72 28.39 -20.02
CA ASP A 258 20.79 27.82 -21.35
C ASP A 258 22.26 27.56 -21.62
N THR A 259 22.64 26.31 -21.68
CA THR A 259 23.96 25.90 -22.16
C THR A 259 23.97 26.16 -23.66
N GLU A 260 24.63 27.25 -24.05
CA GLU A 260 25.14 27.46 -25.39
C GLU A 260 26.10 26.32 -25.81
#